data_58f89ac6032885dc79378bfe0605baec
#
_entry.id   58f89ac6032885dc79378bfe0605baec
#
_cell.length_a   1.000
_cell.length_b   1.000
_cell.length_c   1.000
_cell.angle_alpha   90.00
_cell.angle_beta   90.00
_cell.angle_gamma   90.00
#
_symmetry.space_group_name_H-M   'P 1'
#
loop_
_entity.id
_entity.type
_entity.pdbx_description
1 polymer ?
#
loop_
_entity_poly.entity_id
_entity_poly.type
_entity_poly.pdbx_seq_one_letter_code
_entity_poly.pdbx_strand_id
1 'polypeptide(L)'
;MKPYYEYADKVLNGSIVVGEYIKLACERFLNDLQREDLEFREEKVDLAIQFISTLTHYTGKHSGKPFILEGWQQFIVANIVGWYWKDSGTRRYTSSYIEVSRKQGKTALAAALCLYYLIADGEDGAEVLLAANSKEQAKIAFDMCSKFSKGLDPKGKYLTAYRADILFSLTSSKLKVLAADDSKLDGFNASFGLLDEYHAAANSKVRDVIKSSMGMRENPHLCTITTAGFDKSLPCYQLRTVAIEVLNHLKEDDSMFIAIYCLDEGDKWDSEKNWCKCAPNLGITVTKKYIREQVKQAKNNPSDEVGVKTKTLNIWCDSATVWIPEDYIVTVSYTHLRAHETELH
;
A
#
# COMPACT_ATOMS: atom_id res chain seq x y z
N MET A 1 -23.06 6.51 -10.35
CA MET A 1 -21.84 7.08 -9.74
C MET A 1 -20.70 6.09 -9.97
N LYS A 2 -19.48 6.53 -10.29
CA LYS A 2 -18.33 5.63 -10.46
C LYS A 2 -17.90 5.07 -9.10
N PRO A 3 -17.39 3.82 -9.03
CA PRO A 3 -17.14 3.13 -7.75
C PRO A 3 -16.19 3.86 -6.78
N TYR A 4 -15.22 4.63 -7.27
CA TYR A 4 -14.31 5.38 -6.42
C TYR A 4 -14.96 6.60 -5.76
N TYR A 5 -15.92 7.29 -6.41
CA TYR A 5 -16.76 8.31 -5.77
C TYR A 5 -17.72 7.67 -4.76
N GLU A 6 -18.37 6.58 -5.16
CA GLU A 6 -19.28 5.83 -4.30
C GLU A 6 -18.59 5.32 -3.04
N TYR A 7 -17.31 4.89 -3.17
CA TYR A 7 -16.51 4.47 -2.02
C TYR A 7 -16.30 5.63 -1.04
N ALA A 8 -15.84 6.80 -1.53
CA ALA A 8 -15.64 7.97 -0.69
C ALA A 8 -16.92 8.41 0.03
N ASP A 9 -18.03 8.50 -0.71
CA ASP A 9 -19.33 8.85 -0.12
C ASP A 9 -19.79 7.84 0.94
N LYS A 10 -19.66 6.54 0.68
CA LYS A 10 -20.03 5.47 1.63
C LYS A 10 -19.17 5.47 2.89
N VAL A 11 -17.90 5.82 2.76
CA VAL A 11 -17.00 5.99 3.91
C VAL A 11 -17.47 7.18 4.76
N LEU A 12 -17.71 8.34 4.15
CA LEU A 12 -18.04 9.56 4.90
C LEU A 12 -19.45 9.53 5.51
N ASN A 13 -20.41 8.86 4.87
CA ASN A 13 -21.74 8.68 5.46
C ASN A 13 -21.83 7.49 6.43
N GLY A 14 -20.72 6.78 6.69
CA GLY A 14 -20.64 5.67 7.64
C GLY A 14 -21.19 4.33 7.14
N SER A 15 -21.59 4.21 5.87
CA SER A 15 -22.05 2.93 5.30
C SER A 15 -20.93 1.92 5.13
N ILE A 16 -19.68 2.39 4.98
CA ILE A 16 -18.46 1.59 5.03
C ILE A 16 -17.66 2.01 6.25
N VAL A 17 -17.43 1.08 7.17
CA VAL A 17 -16.65 1.32 8.39
C VAL A 17 -15.16 1.21 8.05
N VAL A 18 -14.43 2.30 8.25
CA VAL A 18 -12.98 2.41 8.07
C VAL A 18 -12.34 3.12 9.26
N GLY A 19 -11.01 3.11 9.34
CA GLY A 19 -10.25 3.91 10.30
C GLY A 19 -10.20 5.39 9.91
N GLU A 20 -9.79 6.24 10.85
CA GLU A 20 -9.77 7.70 10.73
C GLU A 20 -8.97 8.18 9.52
N TYR A 21 -7.79 7.59 9.25
CA TYR A 21 -6.93 8.03 8.14
C TYR A 21 -7.54 7.81 6.76
N ILE A 22 -8.41 6.80 6.60
CA ILE A 22 -9.15 6.60 5.34
C ILE A 22 -10.29 7.60 5.22
N LYS A 23 -10.96 8.00 6.32
CA LYS A 23 -11.95 9.07 6.29
C LYS A 23 -11.30 10.38 5.84
N LEU A 24 -10.17 10.76 6.45
CA LEU A 24 -9.40 11.95 6.06
C LEU A 24 -8.97 11.91 4.58
N ALA A 25 -8.55 10.74 4.07
CA ALA A 25 -8.21 10.59 2.66
C ALA A 25 -9.44 10.79 1.74
N CYS A 26 -10.61 10.29 2.14
CA CYS A 26 -11.86 10.49 1.40
C CYS A 26 -12.34 11.95 1.48
N GLU A 27 -12.24 12.61 2.63
CA GLU A 27 -12.53 14.02 2.79
C GLU A 27 -11.62 14.88 1.90
N ARG A 28 -10.30 14.61 1.93
CA ARG A 28 -9.34 15.28 1.06
C ARG A 28 -9.73 15.12 -0.41
N PHE A 29 -10.06 13.91 -0.85
CA PHE A 29 -10.48 13.65 -2.23
C PHE A 29 -11.68 14.48 -2.66
N LEU A 30 -12.75 14.53 -1.84
CA LEU A 30 -13.97 15.30 -2.16
C LEU A 30 -13.73 16.82 -2.10
N ASN A 31 -12.93 17.29 -1.13
CA ASN A 31 -12.55 18.71 -1.03
C ASN A 31 -11.71 19.15 -2.22
N ASP A 32 -10.78 18.31 -2.68
CA ASP A 32 -9.91 18.59 -3.81
C ASP A 32 -10.68 18.71 -5.15
N LEU A 33 -11.85 18.06 -5.28
CA LEU A 33 -12.73 18.24 -6.43
C LEU A 33 -13.28 19.68 -6.54
N GLN A 34 -13.25 20.45 -5.47
CA GLN A 34 -13.69 21.84 -5.43
C GLN A 34 -12.53 22.85 -5.65
N ARG A 35 -11.30 22.38 -5.72
CA ARG A 35 -10.13 23.22 -5.91
C ARG A 35 -10.02 23.70 -7.35
N GLU A 36 -9.83 25.00 -7.53
CA GLU A 36 -9.73 25.64 -8.85
C GLU A 36 -8.41 25.34 -9.58
N ASP A 37 -7.33 25.07 -8.83
CA ASP A 37 -5.99 24.79 -9.34
C ASP A 37 -5.78 23.32 -9.75
N LEU A 38 -6.73 22.45 -9.42
CA LEU A 38 -6.68 21.01 -9.72
C LEU A 38 -7.70 20.60 -10.77
N GLU A 39 -7.34 19.58 -11.55
CA GLU A 39 -8.21 18.91 -12.51
C GLU A 39 -8.22 17.40 -12.19
N PHE A 40 -9.42 16.82 -12.09
CA PHE A 40 -9.56 15.37 -11.97
C PHE A 40 -9.97 14.78 -13.31
N ARG A 41 -9.06 14.05 -13.95
CA ARG A 41 -9.21 13.48 -15.29
C ARG A 41 -9.78 12.07 -15.21
N GLU A 42 -11.10 11.95 -15.24
CA GLU A 42 -11.81 10.68 -15.14
C GLU A 42 -11.43 9.70 -16.27
N GLU A 43 -11.11 10.20 -17.46
CA GLU A 43 -10.70 9.37 -18.59
C GLU A 43 -9.36 8.64 -18.32
N LYS A 44 -8.45 9.24 -17.55
CA LYS A 44 -7.21 8.58 -17.12
C LYS A 44 -7.51 7.47 -16.12
N VAL A 45 -8.44 7.71 -15.20
CA VAL A 45 -8.89 6.71 -14.23
C VAL A 45 -9.58 5.55 -14.91
N ASP A 46 -10.50 5.84 -15.84
CA ASP A 46 -11.21 4.81 -16.60
C ASP A 46 -10.24 3.94 -17.41
N LEU A 47 -9.25 4.55 -18.07
CA LEU A 47 -8.21 3.84 -18.80
C LEU A 47 -7.44 2.88 -17.87
N ALA A 48 -7.02 3.36 -16.68
CA ALA A 48 -6.26 2.55 -15.74
C ALA A 48 -7.11 1.38 -15.21
N ILE A 49 -8.36 1.63 -14.81
CA ILE A 49 -9.27 0.59 -14.32
C ILE A 49 -9.59 -0.43 -15.42
N GLN A 50 -9.87 0.02 -16.66
CA GLN A 50 -10.09 -0.86 -17.81
C GLN A 50 -8.84 -1.70 -18.08
N PHE A 51 -7.67 -1.10 -18.16
CA PHE A 51 -6.42 -1.83 -18.35
C PHE A 51 -6.25 -2.93 -17.30
N ILE A 52 -6.41 -2.59 -16.01
CA ILE A 52 -6.29 -3.56 -14.92
C ILE A 52 -7.31 -4.69 -15.06
N SER A 53 -8.52 -4.41 -15.52
CA SER A 53 -9.55 -5.43 -15.73
C SER A 53 -9.22 -6.43 -16.87
N THR A 54 -8.29 -6.10 -17.76
CA THR A 54 -7.80 -7.04 -18.79
C THR A 54 -6.81 -8.07 -18.23
N LEU A 55 -6.23 -7.79 -17.06
CA LEU A 55 -5.33 -8.72 -16.38
C LEU A 55 -6.15 -9.90 -15.83
N THR A 56 -5.54 -11.09 -15.83
CA THR A 56 -6.24 -12.31 -15.43
C THR A 56 -5.55 -12.95 -14.23
N HIS A 57 -6.32 -13.25 -13.19
CA HIS A 57 -5.81 -14.02 -12.06
C HIS A 57 -5.28 -15.38 -12.51
N TYR A 58 -4.11 -15.78 -12.02
CA TYR A 58 -3.48 -17.05 -12.42
C TYR A 58 -3.40 -18.07 -11.27
N THR A 59 -3.85 -17.71 -10.05
CA THR A 59 -3.83 -18.59 -8.88
C THR A 59 -5.10 -18.50 -8.05
N GLY A 60 -5.34 -19.54 -7.24
CA GLY A 60 -6.43 -19.59 -6.27
C GLY A 60 -7.82 -19.69 -6.90
N LYS A 61 -8.84 -19.39 -6.11
CA LYS A 61 -10.27 -19.51 -6.51
C LYS A 61 -10.71 -18.58 -7.65
N HIS A 62 -9.89 -17.58 -7.97
CA HIS A 62 -10.14 -16.61 -9.05
C HIS A 62 -9.31 -16.87 -10.30
N SER A 63 -8.53 -17.96 -10.35
CA SER A 63 -7.71 -18.30 -11.52
C SER A 63 -8.54 -18.31 -12.80
N GLY A 64 -8.04 -17.67 -13.86
CA GLY A 64 -8.71 -17.51 -15.15
C GLY A 64 -9.78 -16.40 -15.22
N LYS A 65 -10.08 -15.71 -14.10
CA LYS A 65 -11.02 -14.59 -14.08
C LYS A 65 -10.30 -13.25 -14.22
N PRO A 66 -10.93 -12.23 -14.82
CA PRO A 66 -10.41 -10.87 -14.86
C PRO A 66 -10.11 -10.33 -13.46
N PHE A 67 -9.06 -9.50 -13.36
CA PHE A 67 -8.74 -8.79 -12.12
C PHE A 67 -9.61 -7.55 -11.97
N ILE A 68 -10.78 -7.72 -11.37
CA ILE A 68 -11.71 -6.62 -11.10
C ILE A 68 -11.33 -5.99 -9.76
N LEU A 69 -11.08 -4.69 -9.77
CA LEU A 69 -10.74 -3.92 -8.58
C LEU A 69 -11.98 -3.71 -7.69
N GLU A 70 -11.81 -3.93 -6.39
CA GLU A 70 -12.77 -3.55 -5.37
C GLU A 70 -12.85 -2.02 -5.23
N GLY A 71 -13.95 -1.48 -4.67
CA GLY A 71 -14.16 -0.03 -4.56
C GLY A 71 -13.00 0.72 -3.91
N TRP A 72 -12.42 0.16 -2.83
CA TRP A 72 -11.26 0.75 -2.15
C TRP A 72 -9.98 0.76 -3.03
N GLN A 73 -9.79 -0.26 -3.87
CA GLN A 73 -8.67 -0.31 -4.82
C GLN A 73 -8.88 0.68 -5.96
N GLN A 74 -10.12 0.80 -6.44
CA GLN A 74 -10.47 1.81 -7.44
C GLN A 74 -10.26 3.23 -6.90
N PHE A 75 -10.59 3.48 -5.63
CA PHE A 75 -10.30 4.75 -4.97
C PHE A 75 -8.80 5.07 -4.93
N ILE A 76 -7.95 4.08 -4.61
CA ILE A 76 -6.49 4.25 -4.64
C ILE A 76 -6.01 4.55 -6.05
N VAL A 77 -6.41 3.75 -7.05
CA VAL A 77 -6.00 3.96 -8.45
C VAL A 77 -6.47 5.31 -8.95
N ALA A 78 -7.72 5.70 -8.68
CA ALA A 78 -8.28 6.98 -9.08
C ALA A 78 -7.45 8.16 -8.56
N ASN A 79 -7.04 8.10 -7.30
CA ASN A 79 -6.19 9.15 -6.75
C ASN A 79 -4.80 9.18 -7.38
N ILE A 80 -4.16 8.02 -7.57
CA ILE A 80 -2.79 7.95 -8.12
C ILE A 80 -2.73 8.51 -9.56
N VAL A 81 -3.73 8.23 -10.39
CA VAL A 81 -3.66 8.52 -11.83
C VAL A 81 -4.55 9.67 -12.28
N GLY A 82 -5.53 10.10 -11.47
CA GLY A 82 -6.58 11.02 -11.92
C GLY A 82 -6.30 12.50 -11.70
N TRP A 83 -5.42 12.88 -10.78
CA TRP A 83 -5.21 14.26 -10.38
C TRP A 83 -4.09 14.96 -11.15
N TYR A 84 -4.37 16.17 -11.63
CA TYR A 84 -3.45 16.99 -12.40
C TYR A 84 -3.50 18.45 -11.95
N TRP A 85 -2.40 19.15 -12.03
CA TRP A 85 -2.32 20.60 -11.92
C TRP A 85 -2.85 21.24 -13.21
N LYS A 86 -3.75 22.21 -13.12
CA LYS A 86 -4.34 22.87 -14.32
C LYS A 86 -3.33 23.74 -15.06
N ASP A 87 -2.43 24.37 -14.34
CA ASP A 87 -1.44 25.29 -14.91
C ASP A 87 -0.37 24.57 -15.72
N SER A 88 0.18 23.50 -15.19
CA SER A 88 1.26 22.73 -15.82
C SER A 88 0.78 21.55 -16.63
N GLY A 89 -0.42 21.05 -16.35
CA GLY A 89 -0.93 19.80 -16.93
C GLY A 89 -0.21 18.55 -16.41
N THR A 90 0.69 18.70 -15.43
CA THR A 90 1.43 17.58 -14.83
C THR A 90 0.63 16.88 -13.74
N ARG A 91 1.01 15.63 -13.45
CA ARG A 91 0.38 14.84 -12.39
C ARG A 91 0.63 15.49 -11.02
N ARG A 92 -0.45 15.63 -10.21
CA ARG A 92 -0.35 16.18 -8.85
C ARG A 92 0.42 15.25 -7.93
N TYR A 93 0.01 13.97 -7.86
CA TYR A 93 0.63 13.00 -6.97
C TYR A 93 1.86 12.37 -7.60
N THR A 94 3.03 12.78 -7.14
CA THR A 94 4.33 12.19 -7.52
C THR A 94 4.77 11.09 -6.58
N SER A 95 4.07 10.92 -5.45
CA SER A 95 4.30 9.84 -4.52
C SER A 95 3.00 9.33 -3.89
N SER A 96 3.01 8.07 -3.44
CA SER A 96 1.92 7.51 -2.63
C SER A 96 2.46 6.62 -1.51
N TYR A 97 1.72 6.64 -0.38
CA TYR A 97 1.91 5.74 0.75
C TYR A 97 0.63 4.95 1.00
N ILE A 98 0.70 3.65 0.79
CA ILE A 98 -0.43 2.72 0.91
C ILE A 98 -0.09 1.68 1.97
N GLU A 99 -0.80 1.70 3.09
CA GLU A 99 -0.61 0.75 4.18
C GLU A 99 -1.91 -0.02 4.42
N VAL A 100 -1.84 -1.35 4.27
CA VAL A 100 -2.99 -2.23 4.48
C VAL A 100 -2.54 -3.62 4.91
N SER A 101 -3.32 -4.33 5.72
CA SER A 101 -2.97 -5.63 6.26
C SER A 101 -2.65 -6.68 5.19
N ARG A 102 -2.09 -7.81 5.59
CA ARG A 102 -1.81 -8.93 4.66
C ARG A 102 -3.08 -9.52 4.06
N LYS A 103 -2.94 -10.16 2.90
CA LYS A 103 -4.01 -10.87 2.17
C LYS A 103 -5.12 -9.96 1.62
N GLN A 104 -4.87 -8.65 1.50
CA GLN A 104 -5.79 -7.69 0.88
C GLN A 104 -5.57 -7.51 -0.64
N GLY A 105 -4.70 -8.29 -1.26
CA GLY A 105 -4.41 -8.18 -2.70
C GLY A 105 -3.38 -7.11 -3.08
N LYS A 106 -2.57 -6.62 -2.11
CA LYS A 106 -1.51 -5.61 -2.35
C LYS A 106 -0.63 -5.93 -3.54
N THR A 107 -0.02 -7.11 -3.55
CA THR A 107 0.95 -7.51 -4.57
C THR A 107 0.33 -7.56 -5.96
N ALA A 108 -0.95 -7.98 -6.06
CA ALA A 108 -1.67 -7.98 -7.34
C ALA A 108 -1.95 -6.56 -7.84
N LEU A 109 -2.39 -5.66 -6.96
CA LEU A 109 -2.58 -4.24 -7.27
C LEU A 109 -1.25 -3.58 -7.66
N ALA A 110 -0.18 -3.83 -6.91
CA ALA A 110 1.16 -3.33 -7.18
C ALA A 110 1.68 -3.78 -8.56
N ALA A 111 1.56 -5.07 -8.87
CA ALA A 111 1.95 -5.60 -10.18
C ALA A 111 1.10 -5.03 -11.32
N ALA A 112 -0.19 -4.83 -11.09
CA ALA A 112 -1.09 -4.22 -12.07
C ALA A 112 -0.72 -2.75 -12.34
N LEU A 113 -0.37 -1.97 -11.31
CA LEU A 113 0.14 -0.61 -11.46
C LEU A 113 1.47 -0.58 -12.22
N CYS A 114 2.42 -1.47 -11.90
CA CYS A 114 3.67 -1.58 -12.66
C CYS A 114 3.42 -1.78 -14.16
N LEU A 115 2.50 -2.66 -14.53
CA LEU A 115 2.18 -2.91 -15.94
C LEU A 115 1.37 -1.78 -16.58
N TYR A 116 0.50 -1.12 -15.83
CA TYR A 116 -0.19 0.07 -16.31
C TYR A 116 0.81 1.16 -16.71
N TYR A 117 1.75 1.49 -15.81
CA TYR A 117 2.79 2.48 -16.09
C TYR A 117 3.79 2.05 -17.19
N LEU A 118 3.98 0.75 -17.36
CA LEU A 118 4.84 0.22 -18.44
C LEU A 118 4.19 0.35 -19.82
N ILE A 119 2.85 0.17 -19.90
CA ILE A 119 2.15 -0.12 -21.16
C ILE A 119 1.15 0.96 -21.54
N ALA A 120 0.37 1.47 -20.56
CA ALA A 120 -0.87 2.20 -20.83
C ALA A 120 -0.91 3.65 -20.30
N ASP A 121 0.04 4.06 -19.47
CA ASP A 121 0.10 5.42 -18.91
C ASP A 121 0.38 6.49 -19.97
N GLY A 122 0.97 6.08 -21.09
CA GLY A 122 1.21 6.94 -22.25
C GLY A 122 2.59 7.60 -22.28
N GLU A 123 3.54 7.11 -21.47
CA GLU A 123 4.93 7.59 -21.48
C GLU A 123 5.81 6.67 -22.34
N ASP A 124 6.40 7.25 -23.40
CA ASP A 124 7.35 6.54 -24.25
C ASP A 124 8.69 6.34 -23.51
N GLY A 125 9.31 5.17 -23.69
CA GLY A 125 10.53 4.83 -22.98
C GLY A 125 10.35 4.80 -21.46
N ALA A 126 9.18 4.39 -20.98
CA ALA A 126 8.90 4.28 -19.55
C ALA A 126 9.89 3.33 -18.87
N GLU A 127 10.48 3.78 -17.78
CA GLU A 127 11.32 2.95 -16.91
C GLU A 127 10.61 2.70 -15.59
N VAL A 128 10.09 1.48 -15.42
CA VAL A 128 9.38 1.04 -14.23
C VAL A 128 10.34 0.27 -13.32
N LEU A 129 10.55 0.75 -12.11
CA LEU A 129 11.44 0.13 -11.13
C LEU A 129 10.62 -0.54 -10.02
N LEU A 130 10.81 -1.84 -9.85
CA LEU A 130 10.18 -2.62 -8.80
C LEU A 130 11.24 -3.00 -7.76
N ALA A 131 11.07 -2.51 -6.54
CA ALA A 131 11.97 -2.78 -5.45
C ALA A 131 11.25 -3.38 -4.24
N ALA A 132 11.93 -4.29 -3.54
CA ALA A 132 11.52 -4.81 -2.25
C ALA A 132 12.75 -5.01 -1.38
N ASN A 133 12.52 -5.34 -0.10
CA ASN A 133 13.59 -5.47 0.89
C ASN A 133 14.57 -6.62 0.59
N SER A 134 14.13 -7.68 -0.12
CA SER A 134 14.99 -8.77 -0.59
C SER A 134 14.69 -9.14 -2.04
N LYS A 135 15.65 -9.82 -2.68
CA LYS A 135 15.48 -10.35 -4.06
C LYS A 135 14.29 -11.31 -4.16
N GLU A 136 14.08 -12.13 -3.13
CA GLU A 136 12.98 -13.09 -3.06
C GLU A 136 11.62 -12.39 -3.00
N GLN A 137 11.50 -11.32 -2.22
CA GLN A 137 10.26 -10.53 -2.13
C GLN A 137 9.99 -9.79 -3.44
N ALA A 138 11.00 -9.11 -3.99
CA ALA A 138 10.88 -8.43 -5.27
C ALA A 138 10.48 -9.41 -6.40
N LYS A 139 10.99 -10.64 -6.34
CA LYS A 139 10.63 -11.70 -7.29
C LYS A 139 9.16 -12.08 -7.23
N ILE A 140 8.52 -12.08 -6.07
CA ILE A 140 7.08 -12.41 -5.94
C ILE A 140 6.23 -11.44 -6.76
N ALA A 141 6.46 -10.13 -6.60
CA ALA A 141 5.76 -9.10 -7.36
C ALA A 141 6.14 -9.15 -8.87
N PHE A 142 7.39 -9.38 -9.18
CA PHE A 142 7.87 -9.53 -10.56
C PHE A 142 7.28 -10.75 -11.26
N ASP A 143 7.23 -11.92 -10.61
CA ASP A 143 6.62 -13.13 -11.15
C ASP A 143 5.14 -12.90 -11.47
N MET A 144 4.46 -12.05 -10.68
CA MET A 144 3.09 -11.63 -10.95
C MET A 144 3.01 -10.73 -12.19
N CYS A 145 3.88 -9.72 -12.31
CA CYS A 145 3.99 -8.91 -13.52
C CYS A 145 4.25 -9.77 -14.76
N SER A 146 5.18 -10.72 -14.67
CA SER A 146 5.52 -11.64 -15.77
C SER A 146 4.34 -12.51 -16.20
N LYS A 147 3.54 -13.00 -15.24
CA LYS A 147 2.36 -13.82 -15.55
C LYS A 147 1.24 -12.97 -16.16
N PHE A 148 1.00 -11.78 -15.65
CA PHE A 148 0.06 -10.83 -16.26
C PHE A 148 0.49 -10.46 -17.68
N SER A 149 1.78 -10.17 -17.90
CA SER A 149 2.32 -9.88 -19.25
C SER A 149 2.08 -11.03 -20.25
N LYS A 150 2.29 -12.28 -19.82
CA LYS A 150 1.99 -13.45 -20.63
C LYS A 150 0.50 -13.62 -20.92
N GLY A 151 -0.36 -13.20 -20.01
CA GLY A 151 -1.82 -13.17 -20.23
C GLY A 151 -2.22 -12.13 -21.26
N LEU A 152 -1.60 -10.93 -21.22
CA LEU A 152 -1.85 -9.84 -22.17
C LEU A 152 -1.29 -10.13 -23.56
N ASP A 153 -0.10 -10.72 -23.64
CA ASP A 153 0.57 -11.04 -24.90
C ASP A 153 1.09 -12.49 -24.90
N PRO A 154 0.18 -13.48 -25.12
CA PRO A 154 0.55 -14.89 -25.07
C PRO A 154 1.60 -15.31 -26.11
N LYS A 155 1.74 -14.54 -27.21
CA LYS A 155 2.71 -14.81 -28.28
C LYS A 155 4.05 -14.11 -28.05
N GLY A 156 4.16 -13.24 -27.06
CA GLY A 156 5.37 -12.46 -26.75
C GLY A 156 5.78 -11.52 -27.89
N LYS A 157 4.80 -10.98 -28.63
CA LYS A 157 5.07 -10.11 -29.79
C LYS A 157 5.55 -8.72 -29.34
N TYR A 158 4.99 -8.21 -28.26
CA TYR A 158 5.24 -6.85 -27.76
C TYR A 158 5.80 -6.85 -26.35
N LEU A 159 5.45 -7.87 -25.52
CA LEU A 159 5.88 -8.00 -24.13
C LEU A 159 6.81 -9.21 -23.99
N THR A 160 8.06 -8.97 -23.67
CA THR A 160 9.05 -10.03 -23.44
C THR A 160 9.52 -9.99 -22.00
N ALA A 161 9.18 -11.04 -21.23
CA ALA A 161 9.64 -11.20 -19.85
C ALA A 161 10.90 -12.03 -19.78
N TYR A 162 11.97 -11.47 -19.20
CA TYR A 162 13.23 -12.12 -18.88
C TYR A 162 13.28 -12.53 -17.41
N ARG A 163 14.47 -12.83 -16.89
CA ARG A 163 14.65 -13.26 -15.49
C ARG A 163 14.34 -12.16 -14.45
N ALA A 164 14.65 -10.90 -14.80
CA ALA A 164 14.52 -9.74 -13.89
C ALA A 164 13.99 -8.48 -14.58
N ASP A 165 13.65 -8.57 -15.86
CA ASP A 165 13.19 -7.46 -16.69
C ASP A 165 11.96 -7.87 -17.52
N ILE A 166 11.08 -6.91 -17.79
CA ILE A 166 10.02 -7.04 -18.81
C ILE A 166 10.18 -5.88 -19.78
N LEU A 167 10.30 -6.19 -21.07
CA LEU A 167 10.41 -5.21 -22.14
C LEU A 167 9.07 -5.06 -22.85
N PHE A 168 8.67 -3.82 -23.12
CA PHE A 168 7.55 -3.47 -23.97
C PHE A 168 8.08 -2.76 -25.23
N SER A 169 8.10 -3.51 -26.36
CA SER A 169 8.81 -3.10 -27.56
C SER A 169 8.19 -1.93 -28.32
N LEU A 170 6.86 -1.71 -28.18
CA LEU A 170 6.16 -0.65 -28.92
C LEU A 170 6.62 0.76 -28.53
N THR A 171 6.95 0.97 -27.26
CA THR A 171 7.40 2.27 -26.74
C THR A 171 8.82 2.21 -26.18
N SER A 172 9.55 1.12 -26.44
CA SER A 172 10.89 0.88 -25.86
C SER A 172 10.93 1.00 -24.34
N SER A 173 9.83 0.65 -23.67
CA SER A 173 9.69 0.75 -22.23
C SER A 173 10.18 -0.54 -21.55
N LYS A 174 10.64 -0.40 -20.29
CA LYS A 174 11.16 -1.53 -19.52
C LYS A 174 10.70 -1.49 -18.06
N LEU A 175 10.40 -2.67 -17.52
CA LEU A 175 10.25 -2.89 -16.08
C LEU A 175 11.48 -3.65 -15.59
N LYS A 176 12.06 -3.21 -14.49
CA LYS A 176 13.27 -3.79 -13.91
C LYS A 176 13.11 -4.02 -12.42
N VAL A 177 13.62 -5.17 -11.93
CA VAL A 177 13.68 -5.46 -10.51
C VAL A 177 14.96 -4.90 -9.92
N LEU A 178 14.83 -4.17 -8.80
CA LEU A 178 15.94 -3.71 -7.97
C LEU A 178 15.96 -4.48 -6.65
N ALA A 179 17.15 -4.88 -6.23
CA ALA A 179 17.35 -5.42 -4.90
C ALA A 179 18.11 -4.42 -4.02
N ALA A 180 17.84 -4.44 -2.71
CA ALA A 180 18.50 -3.56 -1.76
C ALA A 180 20.03 -3.72 -1.74
N ASP A 181 20.53 -4.91 -2.11
CA ASP A 181 21.95 -5.26 -2.14
C ASP A 181 22.64 -4.93 -3.47
N ASP A 182 21.93 -4.38 -4.46
CA ASP A 182 22.56 -4.07 -5.74
C ASP A 182 23.55 -2.91 -5.58
N SER A 183 24.82 -3.16 -5.93
CA SER A 183 25.92 -2.20 -5.85
C SER A 183 25.85 -1.10 -6.93
N LYS A 184 24.98 -1.27 -7.95
CA LYS A 184 24.80 -0.34 -9.07
C LYS A 184 23.36 0.15 -9.11
N LEU A 185 23.03 1.10 -8.24
CA LEU A 185 21.70 1.71 -8.19
C LEU A 185 21.63 3.05 -8.96
N ASP A 186 22.72 3.48 -9.64
CA ASP A 186 22.78 4.73 -10.37
C ASP A 186 22.48 4.57 -11.87
N GLY A 187 22.05 5.65 -12.51
CA GLY A 187 21.82 5.71 -13.96
C GLY A 187 20.42 5.34 -14.42
N PHE A 188 19.44 5.29 -13.51
CA PHE A 188 18.02 5.12 -13.85
C PHE A 188 17.38 6.47 -14.21
N ASN A 189 16.31 6.39 -15.02
CA ASN A 189 15.42 7.50 -15.34
C ASN A 189 13.97 7.03 -15.17
N ALA A 190 13.58 6.81 -13.90
CA ALA A 190 12.33 6.16 -13.56
C ALA A 190 11.12 7.03 -13.84
N SER A 191 10.13 6.49 -14.55
CA SER A 191 8.79 7.07 -14.67
C SER A 191 7.87 6.57 -13.55
N PHE A 192 8.06 5.31 -13.11
CA PHE A 192 7.34 4.72 -11.98
C PHE A 192 8.28 3.90 -11.11
N GLY A 193 8.17 4.07 -9.80
CA GLY A 193 8.85 3.26 -8.81
C GLY A 193 7.85 2.58 -7.88
N LEU A 194 8.03 1.29 -7.66
CA LEU A 194 7.28 0.55 -6.66
C LEU A 194 8.20 0.07 -5.55
N LEU A 195 7.88 0.44 -4.31
CA LEU A 195 8.48 -0.11 -3.10
C LEU A 195 7.47 -1.04 -2.43
N ASP A 196 7.69 -2.36 -2.54
CA ASP A 196 6.84 -3.36 -1.88
C ASP A 196 7.43 -3.79 -0.54
N GLU A 197 6.56 -4.00 0.45
CA GLU A 197 6.90 -4.41 1.84
C GLU A 197 7.96 -3.49 2.49
N TYR A 198 7.83 -2.16 2.29
CA TYR A 198 8.80 -1.16 2.76
C TYR A 198 8.99 -1.15 4.29
N HIS A 199 8.03 -1.69 5.06
CA HIS A 199 8.14 -1.82 6.52
C HIS A 199 9.39 -2.59 7.00
N ALA A 200 9.97 -3.42 6.13
CA ALA A 200 11.14 -4.21 6.46
C ALA A 200 12.47 -3.59 5.97
N ALA A 201 12.43 -2.41 5.34
CA ALA A 201 13.62 -1.73 4.84
C ALA A 201 14.47 -1.18 6.00
N ALA A 202 15.72 -1.62 6.08
CA ALA A 202 16.65 -1.18 7.13
C ALA A 202 17.10 0.29 6.98
N ASN A 203 17.02 0.84 5.76
CA ASN A 203 17.38 2.22 5.44
C ASN A 203 16.59 2.73 4.23
N SER A 204 16.70 4.03 3.95
CA SER A 204 15.98 4.68 2.85
C SER A 204 16.70 4.60 1.50
N LYS A 205 17.89 4.04 1.40
CA LYS A 205 18.78 4.12 0.23
C LYS A 205 18.06 3.81 -1.10
N VAL A 206 17.35 2.68 -1.19
CA VAL A 206 16.65 2.28 -2.43
C VAL A 206 15.56 3.27 -2.80
N ARG A 207 14.77 3.72 -1.81
CA ARG A 207 13.74 4.74 -2.00
C ARG A 207 14.33 6.05 -2.53
N ASP A 208 15.43 6.50 -1.94
CA ASP A 208 16.08 7.77 -2.29
C ASP A 208 16.69 7.71 -3.69
N VAL A 209 17.29 6.59 -4.07
CA VAL A 209 17.80 6.35 -5.42
C VAL A 209 16.67 6.36 -6.45
N ILE A 210 15.57 5.65 -6.21
CA ILE A 210 14.43 5.68 -7.14
C ILE A 210 13.88 7.11 -7.25
N LYS A 211 13.66 7.78 -6.11
CA LYS A 211 13.16 9.16 -6.09
C LYS A 211 14.06 10.12 -6.84
N SER A 212 15.38 10.05 -6.65
CA SER A 212 16.34 10.92 -7.35
C SER A 212 16.40 10.63 -8.85
N SER A 213 16.19 9.37 -9.27
CA SER A 213 16.18 9.00 -10.68
C SER A 213 14.97 9.54 -11.47
N MET A 214 13.95 10.04 -10.77
CA MET A 214 12.71 10.56 -11.37
C MET A 214 12.80 12.01 -11.84
N GLY A 215 13.87 12.72 -11.49
CA GLY A 215 13.98 14.18 -11.69
C GLY A 215 13.89 14.67 -13.13
N MET A 216 14.07 13.80 -14.13
CA MET A 216 13.98 14.15 -15.57
C MET A 216 12.60 13.81 -16.16
N ARG A 217 11.71 13.18 -15.40
CA ARG A 217 10.37 12.79 -15.86
C ARG A 217 9.35 13.88 -15.53
N GLU A 218 8.42 14.08 -16.43
CA GLU A 218 7.36 15.08 -16.28
C GLU A 218 6.26 14.61 -15.31
N ASN A 219 5.91 13.32 -15.38
CA ASN A 219 4.85 12.71 -14.59
C ASN A 219 5.31 11.47 -13.80
N PRO A 220 6.40 11.58 -12.99
CA PRO A 220 6.89 10.43 -12.24
C PRO A 220 5.96 10.07 -11.09
N HIS A 221 5.98 8.80 -10.66
CA HIS A 221 5.26 8.39 -9.46
C HIS A 221 6.00 7.31 -8.68
N LEU A 222 6.26 7.58 -7.39
CA LEU A 222 6.85 6.62 -6.45
C LEU A 222 5.76 6.05 -5.54
N CYS A 223 5.38 4.81 -5.78
CA CYS A 223 4.38 4.10 -4.98
C CYS A 223 5.05 3.27 -3.88
N THR A 224 4.76 3.59 -2.62
CA THR A 224 5.14 2.77 -1.47
C THR A 224 3.92 1.98 -1.00
N ILE A 225 4.00 0.64 -1.05
CA ILE A 225 2.93 -0.23 -0.58
C ILE A 225 3.48 -1.17 0.50
N THR A 226 2.79 -1.26 1.65
CA THR A 226 3.33 -1.96 2.80
C THR A 226 2.25 -2.46 3.76
N THR A 227 2.67 -3.27 4.73
CA THR A 227 1.95 -3.54 5.98
C THR A 227 2.63 -2.78 7.12
N ALA A 228 2.03 -2.81 8.32
CA ALA A 228 2.71 -2.42 9.55
C ALA A 228 3.96 -3.29 9.80
N GLY A 229 4.92 -2.74 10.53
CA GLY A 229 6.19 -3.37 10.90
C GLY A 229 6.38 -3.55 12.40
N PHE A 230 7.56 -4.06 12.77
CA PHE A 230 7.94 -4.38 14.16
C PHE A 230 8.88 -3.35 14.78
N ASP A 231 9.31 -2.36 14.02
CA ASP A 231 10.31 -1.38 14.44
C ASP A 231 9.92 0.01 13.95
N LYS A 232 9.54 0.86 14.90
CA LYS A 232 9.17 2.25 14.65
C LYS A 232 10.37 3.17 14.41
N SER A 233 11.59 2.71 14.57
CA SER A 233 12.80 3.48 14.26
C SER A 233 13.13 3.46 12.75
N LEU A 234 12.57 2.52 11.99
CA LEU A 234 12.86 2.32 10.58
C LEU A 234 12.22 3.39 9.65
N PRO A 235 12.79 3.60 8.46
CA PRO A 235 12.36 4.64 7.53
C PRO A 235 10.89 4.58 7.13
N CYS A 236 10.30 3.38 7.09
CA CYS A 236 8.89 3.21 6.74
C CYS A 236 7.97 3.86 7.80
N TYR A 237 8.27 3.71 9.08
CA TYR A 237 7.47 4.34 10.13
C TYR A 237 7.66 5.87 10.15
N GLN A 238 8.86 6.36 9.86
CA GLN A 238 9.11 7.80 9.69
C GLN A 238 8.28 8.37 8.54
N LEU A 239 8.24 7.65 7.38
CA LEU A 239 7.40 8.04 6.25
C LEU A 239 5.90 8.01 6.61
N ARG A 240 5.46 7.00 7.38
CA ARG A 240 4.09 6.92 7.91
C ARG A 240 3.75 8.10 8.80
N THR A 241 4.66 8.52 9.67
CA THR A 241 4.45 9.70 10.54
C THR A 241 4.22 10.95 9.71
N VAL A 242 5.07 11.19 8.70
CA VAL A 242 4.89 12.31 7.76
C VAL A 242 3.54 12.20 7.03
N ALA A 243 3.16 11.00 6.56
CA ALA A 243 1.89 10.78 5.90
C ALA A 243 0.69 11.12 6.80
N ILE A 244 0.74 10.74 8.08
CA ILE A 244 -0.30 11.09 9.06
C ILE A 244 -0.34 12.60 9.34
N GLU A 245 0.81 13.26 9.46
CA GLU A 245 0.90 14.72 9.61
C GLU A 245 0.25 15.44 8.43
N VAL A 246 0.46 14.95 7.19
CA VAL A 246 -0.16 15.51 5.98
C VAL A 246 -1.70 15.31 6.01
N LEU A 247 -2.19 14.12 6.34
CA LEU A 247 -3.64 13.87 6.45
C LEU A 247 -4.31 14.75 7.51
N ASN A 248 -3.63 15.02 8.62
CA ASN A 248 -4.13 15.87 9.71
C ASN A 248 -3.88 17.36 9.47
N HIS A 249 -3.42 17.78 8.30
CA HIS A 249 -3.08 19.16 7.97
C HIS A 249 -2.02 19.80 8.88
N LEU A 250 -1.20 19.00 9.54
CA LEU A 250 -0.05 19.47 10.35
C LEU A 250 1.19 19.74 9.47
N LYS A 251 1.17 19.22 8.25
CA LYS A 251 2.20 19.38 7.25
C LYS A 251 1.56 19.53 5.87
N GLU A 252 2.06 20.46 5.07
CA GLU A 252 1.61 20.63 3.69
C GLU A 252 2.43 19.74 2.74
N ASP A 253 1.75 18.84 2.04
CA ASP A 253 2.31 18.08 0.92
C ASP A 253 1.19 17.68 -0.04
N ASP A 254 1.04 18.47 -1.10
CA ASP A 254 0.06 18.22 -2.15
C ASP A 254 0.50 17.10 -3.13
N SER A 255 1.77 16.73 -3.09
CA SER A 255 2.35 15.75 -4.02
C SER A 255 2.23 14.30 -3.54
N MET A 256 1.76 14.07 -2.30
CA MET A 256 1.68 12.75 -1.69
C MET A 256 0.23 12.28 -1.54
N PHE A 257 -0.13 11.16 -2.18
CA PHE A 257 -1.37 10.44 -1.89
C PHE A 257 -1.17 9.46 -0.73
N ILE A 258 -2.17 9.35 0.16
CA ILE A 258 -2.05 8.56 1.38
C ILE A 258 -3.31 7.72 1.59
N ALA A 259 -3.12 6.41 1.84
CA ALA A 259 -4.17 5.48 2.21
C ALA A 259 -3.69 4.52 3.29
N ILE A 260 -4.09 4.73 4.54
CA ILE A 260 -3.67 3.93 5.70
C ILE A 260 -4.89 3.21 6.28
N TYR A 261 -4.96 1.90 6.06
CA TYR A 261 -5.99 1.00 6.59
C TYR A 261 -5.51 0.39 7.90
N CYS A 262 -5.82 1.00 9.01
CA CYS A 262 -5.45 0.53 10.35
C CYS A 262 -6.59 0.72 11.35
N LEU A 263 -6.47 0.13 12.52
CA LEU A 263 -7.34 0.40 13.65
C LEU A 263 -7.09 1.82 14.17
N ASP A 264 -8.12 2.44 14.76
CA ASP A 264 -7.98 3.74 15.41
C ASP A 264 -7.39 3.58 16.82
N GLU A 265 -6.87 4.67 17.37
CA GLU A 265 -6.42 4.71 18.75
C GLU A 265 -7.58 4.36 19.72
N GLY A 266 -7.30 3.49 20.68
CA GLY A 266 -8.32 2.98 21.63
C GLY A 266 -9.19 1.83 21.10
N ASP A 267 -9.08 1.46 19.83
CA ASP A 267 -9.78 0.28 19.30
C ASP A 267 -9.22 -1.01 19.91
N LYS A 268 -10.12 -1.85 20.41
CA LYS A 268 -9.74 -3.20 20.84
C LYS A 268 -9.42 -4.05 19.62
N TRP A 269 -8.15 -4.51 19.53
CA TRP A 269 -7.64 -5.30 18.40
C TRP A 269 -8.34 -6.67 18.23
N ASP A 270 -8.87 -7.21 19.32
CA ASP A 270 -9.58 -8.49 19.35
C ASP A 270 -11.09 -8.38 19.08
N SER A 271 -11.60 -7.16 18.87
CA SER A 271 -13.01 -6.91 18.56
C SER A 271 -13.29 -7.01 17.06
N GLU A 272 -14.14 -7.98 16.68
CA GLU A 272 -14.49 -8.26 15.27
C GLU A 272 -15.06 -7.05 14.51
N LYS A 273 -15.73 -6.13 15.23
CA LYS A 273 -16.30 -4.92 14.63
C LYS A 273 -15.23 -3.97 14.07
N ASN A 274 -14.00 -4.04 14.60
CA ASN A 274 -12.91 -3.14 14.22
C ASN A 274 -12.08 -3.70 13.04
N TRP A 275 -12.15 -5.01 12.74
CA TRP A 275 -11.27 -5.64 11.76
C TRP A 275 -11.45 -5.11 10.33
N CYS A 276 -12.65 -4.63 9.98
CA CYS A 276 -12.88 -4.01 8.67
C CYS A 276 -12.04 -2.74 8.45
N LYS A 277 -11.62 -2.04 9.52
CA LYS A 277 -10.79 -0.83 9.42
C LYS A 277 -9.39 -1.12 8.82
N CYS A 278 -8.84 -2.29 9.10
CA CYS A 278 -7.53 -2.71 8.59
C CYS A 278 -7.59 -3.73 7.44
N ALA A 279 -8.74 -4.33 7.22
CA ALA A 279 -8.94 -5.38 6.23
C ALA A 279 -10.10 -5.03 5.28
N PRO A 280 -9.90 -4.13 4.30
CA PRO A 280 -10.97 -3.68 3.39
C PRO A 280 -11.56 -4.80 2.53
N ASN A 281 -10.85 -5.91 2.31
CA ASN A 281 -11.33 -7.12 1.64
C ASN A 281 -11.86 -8.19 2.61
N LEU A 282 -12.28 -7.78 3.82
CA LEU A 282 -12.90 -8.69 4.78
C LEU A 282 -14.21 -9.26 4.20
N GLY A 283 -14.29 -10.59 4.12
CA GLY A 283 -15.40 -11.30 3.47
C GLY A 283 -15.14 -11.65 1.99
N ILE A 284 -14.14 -11.06 1.35
CA ILE A 284 -13.78 -11.31 -0.05
C ILE A 284 -12.54 -12.21 -0.12
N THR A 285 -11.38 -11.71 0.31
CA THR A 285 -10.11 -12.47 0.33
C THR A 285 -9.79 -13.05 1.69
N VAL A 286 -10.23 -12.40 2.75
CA VAL A 286 -10.03 -12.81 4.15
C VAL A 286 -11.38 -12.95 4.84
N THR A 287 -11.60 -14.09 5.52
CA THR A 287 -12.85 -14.32 6.25
C THR A 287 -12.72 -13.87 7.71
N LYS A 288 -13.85 -13.47 8.33
CA LYS A 288 -13.90 -13.22 9.78
C LYS A 288 -13.45 -14.43 10.58
N LYS A 289 -13.79 -15.66 10.11
CA LYS A 289 -13.36 -16.91 10.74
C LYS A 289 -11.83 -17.00 10.82
N TYR A 290 -11.13 -16.70 9.70
CA TYR A 290 -9.67 -16.72 9.67
C TYR A 290 -9.07 -15.74 10.69
N ILE A 291 -9.54 -14.48 10.72
CA ILE A 291 -9.01 -13.49 11.67
C ILE A 291 -9.31 -13.91 13.11
N ARG A 292 -10.51 -14.42 13.40
CA ARG A 292 -10.89 -14.93 14.73
C ARG A 292 -9.97 -16.04 15.22
N GLU A 293 -9.61 -16.97 14.34
CA GLU A 293 -8.67 -18.05 14.66
C GLU A 293 -7.27 -17.50 14.97
N GLN A 294 -6.78 -16.53 14.18
CA GLN A 294 -5.49 -15.87 14.45
C GLN A 294 -5.50 -15.11 15.79
N VAL A 295 -6.55 -14.35 16.06
CA VAL A 295 -6.71 -13.62 17.34
C VAL A 295 -6.80 -14.59 18.53
N LYS A 296 -7.55 -15.69 18.40
CA LYS A 296 -7.62 -16.71 19.43
C LYS A 296 -6.26 -17.36 19.71
N GLN A 297 -5.51 -17.67 18.66
CA GLN A 297 -4.16 -18.22 18.78
C GLN A 297 -3.23 -17.23 19.50
N ALA A 298 -3.25 -15.96 19.12
CA ALA A 298 -2.45 -14.90 19.74
C ALA A 298 -2.77 -14.71 21.23
N LYS A 299 -4.04 -14.78 21.61
CA LYS A 299 -4.46 -14.74 23.03
C LYS A 299 -3.97 -15.94 23.86
N ASN A 300 -3.90 -17.10 23.24
CA ASN A 300 -3.44 -18.32 23.90
C ASN A 300 -1.91 -18.43 23.93
N ASN A 301 -1.23 -17.78 22.99
CA ASN A 301 0.22 -17.81 22.85
C ASN A 301 0.75 -16.37 22.62
N PRO A 302 1.23 -15.70 23.69
CA PRO A 302 1.71 -14.32 23.62
C PRO A 302 2.82 -14.09 22.58
N SER A 303 3.63 -15.11 22.27
CA SER A 303 4.66 -15.00 21.22
C SER A 303 4.09 -14.75 19.83
N ASP A 304 2.84 -15.13 19.56
CA ASP A 304 2.17 -14.94 18.27
C ASP A 304 1.47 -13.57 18.17
N GLU A 305 1.25 -12.90 19.31
CA GLU A 305 0.44 -11.68 19.39
C GLU A 305 0.98 -10.56 18.49
N VAL A 306 2.28 -10.27 18.58
CA VAL A 306 2.93 -9.25 17.76
C VAL A 306 2.79 -9.56 16.27
N GLY A 307 2.95 -10.82 15.89
CA GLY A 307 2.79 -11.28 14.52
C GLY A 307 1.36 -11.07 13.98
N VAL A 308 0.35 -11.36 14.80
CA VAL A 308 -1.07 -11.18 14.45
C VAL A 308 -1.43 -9.69 14.40
N LYS A 309 -1.04 -8.91 15.41
CA LYS A 309 -1.24 -7.45 15.43
C LYS A 309 -0.65 -6.80 14.18
N THR A 310 0.59 -7.11 13.84
CA THR A 310 1.31 -6.48 12.73
C THR A 310 0.80 -6.95 11.37
N LYS A 311 0.77 -8.26 11.14
CA LYS A 311 0.54 -8.83 9.81
C LYS A 311 -0.95 -8.92 9.46
N THR A 312 -1.80 -9.25 10.45
CA THR A 312 -3.23 -9.48 10.22
C THR A 312 -4.07 -8.23 10.48
N LEU A 313 -3.71 -7.44 11.49
CA LEU A 313 -4.47 -6.28 11.94
C LEU A 313 -3.83 -4.94 11.60
N ASN A 314 -2.66 -4.97 10.97
CA ASN A 314 -1.94 -3.78 10.52
C ASN A 314 -1.65 -2.76 11.64
N ILE A 315 -1.24 -3.27 12.81
CA ILE A 315 -0.87 -2.48 13.99
C ILE A 315 0.65 -2.47 14.11
N TRP A 316 1.25 -1.28 14.16
CA TRP A 316 2.68 -1.13 14.40
C TRP A 316 3.04 -1.49 15.84
N CYS A 317 4.04 -2.33 16.00
CA CYS A 317 4.59 -2.76 17.29
C CYS A 317 6.04 -2.28 17.42
N ASP A 318 6.53 -2.17 18.67
CA ASP A 318 7.91 -1.72 18.94
C ASP A 318 8.90 -2.89 19.10
N SER A 319 8.43 -4.14 19.03
CA SER A 319 9.24 -5.35 19.20
C SER A 319 8.70 -6.50 18.36
N ALA A 320 9.60 -7.30 17.82
CA ALA A 320 9.25 -8.54 17.12
C ALA A 320 8.68 -9.61 18.07
N THR A 321 8.99 -9.51 19.37
CA THR A 321 8.47 -10.41 20.42
C THR A 321 8.08 -9.60 21.65
N VAL A 322 6.90 -9.85 22.18
CA VAL A 322 6.48 -9.32 23.49
C VAL A 322 7.09 -10.21 24.57
N TRP A 323 8.02 -9.66 25.34
CA TRP A 323 8.64 -10.40 26.44
C TRP A 323 7.71 -10.48 27.65
N ILE A 324 6.93 -9.43 27.88
CA ILE A 324 5.85 -9.39 28.90
C ILE A 324 4.64 -8.71 28.26
N PRO A 325 3.45 -9.33 28.23
CA PRO A 325 2.22 -8.68 27.76
C PRO A 325 1.89 -7.43 28.57
N GLU A 326 1.41 -6.36 27.93
CA GLU A 326 1.08 -5.08 28.59
C GLU A 326 0.10 -5.28 29.76
N ASP A 327 -0.86 -6.18 29.65
CA ASP A 327 -1.84 -6.48 30.71
C ASP A 327 -1.16 -7.00 32.01
N TYR A 328 -0.01 -7.67 31.90
CA TYR A 328 0.75 -8.11 33.07
C TYR A 328 1.55 -6.97 33.73
N ILE A 329 2.00 -5.98 32.96
CA ILE A 329 2.73 -4.82 33.48
C ILE A 329 1.78 -3.97 34.35
N VAL A 330 0.56 -3.75 33.88
CA VAL A 330 -0.46 -3.02 34.64
C VAL A 330 -0.82 -3.76 35.94
N THR A 331 -0.98 -5.10 35.88
CA THR A 331 -1.31 -5.92 37.05
C THR A 331 -0.18 -5.94 38.09
N VAL A 332 1.09 -6.03 37.66
CA VAL A 332 2.25 -6.00 38.57
C VAL A 332 2.43 -4.62 39.21
N SER A 333 2.22 -3.54 38.47
CA SER A 333 2.28 -2.18 39.03
C SER A 333 1.19 -1.95 40.10
N TYR A 334 -0.01 -2.50 39.91
CA TYR A 334 -1.12 -2.38 40.87
C TYR A 334 -0.89 -3.21 42.14
N THR A 335 -0.28 -4.39 42.05
CA THR A 335 0.07 -5.24 43.19
C THR A 335 1.22 -4.65 44.02
N HIS A 336 2.21 -3.99 43.39
CA HIS A 336 3.29 -3.33 44.11
C HIS A 336 2.81 -2.08 44.84
N LEU A 337 1.89 -1.29 44.31
CA LEU A 337 1.30 -0.14 45.00
C LEU A 337 0.50 -0.57 46.24
N ARG A 338 -0.26 -1.70 46.17
CA ARG A 338 -0.96 -2.22 47.36
C ARG A 338 -0.07 -2.81 48.44
N ALA A 339 1.09 -3.37 48.10
CA ALA A 339 2.02 -3.92 49.08
C ALA A 339 2.69 -2.83 49.94
N HIS A 340 2.86 -1.63 49.39
CA HIS A 340 3.42 -0.50 50.15
C HIS A 340 2.41 0.21 51.05
N GLU A 341 1.11 0.08 50.82
CA GLU A 341 0.07 0.68 51.69
C GLU A 341 -0.23 -0.15 52.96
N THR A 342 0.25 -1.41 53.04
CA THR A 342 -0.05 -2.28 54.19
C THR A 342 1.08 -2.33 55.23
N GLU A 343 2.21 -1.60 55.09
CA GLU A 343 3.27 -1.54 56.05
C GLU A 343 3.31 -0.26 56.92
N LEU A 344 2.23 0.53 56.94
CA LEU A 344 2.06 1.71 57.81
C LEU A 344 0.89 1.52 58.77
N HIS A 345 1.00 0.55 59.69
CA HIS A 345 0.28 0.55 60.98
C HIS A 345 1.07 -0.15 62.08
#